data_d03bc7dd3df17bcd744914c81a9e0126
#
_entry.id   d03bc7dd3df17bcd744914c81a9e0126
#
_cell.length_a   1.000
_cell.length_b   1.000
_cell.length_c   1.000
_cell.angle_alpha   90.00
_cell.angle_beta   90.00
_cell.angle_gamma   90.00
#
_symmetry.space_group_name_H-M   'P 1'
#
loop_
_entity.id
_entity.type
_entity.pdbx_description
1 polymer ?
#
loop_
_entity_poly.entity_id
_entity_poly.type
_entity_poly.pdbx_seq_one_letter_code
_entity_poly.pdbx_strand_id
1 'polypeptide(L)'
;DRVTFDVQNASGEVSNCVTVINAFVSEDVDLILANSTPVLQAAASATDSIPVLGTSVTDYPAALDLEEWNGVAGNNVSGTSDCAPLQQQAEMIMELIPDAKEIGILYCSAEPNSRYQTDIIKSSLEELGCSAEVKEYTFTGTDDIAAVTTTAAENCDVIYIPTDNTAASNAELINNICEPAGVPVICGEKGVCEGCGIATLTIDYYELGQITGEMAVDVLEGDADISQMAVRQAEQVKKCYVPERCE
;
A
#
# COMPACT_ATOMS: atom_id res chain seq x y z
N ASP A 1 29.12 11.79 -11.55
CA ASP A 1 28.01 11.14 -10.86
C ASP A 1 28.47 10.86 -9.43
N ARG A 2 27.65 11.23 -8.45
CA ARG A 2 27.99 11.14 -7.01
C ARG A 2 27.40 9.88 -6.37
N VAL A 3 26.46 9.21 -7.04
CA VAL A 3 25.72 8.04 -6.54
C VAL A 3 25.67 6.97 -7.63
N THR A 4 25.82 5.72 -7.22
CA THR A 4 25.55 4.55 -8.05
C THR A 4 24.29 3.86 -7.52
N PHE A 5 23.37 3.50 -8.42
CA PHE A 5 22.15 2.77 -8.06
C PHE A 5 22.30 1.30 -8.46
N ASP A 6 22.11 0.39 -7.50
CA ASP A 6 21.78 -1.00 -7.78
C ASP A 6 20.27 -1.16 -7.60
N VAL A 7 19.56 -1.59 -8.64
CA VAL A 7 18.11 -1.71 -8.66
C VAL A 7 17.72 -3.16 -8.86
N GLN A 8 17.07 -3.74 -7.85
CA GLN A 8 16.60 -5.11 -7.86
C GLN A 8 15.07 -5.16 -7.71
N ASN A 9 14.45 -6.16 -8.32
CA ASN A 9 13.00 -6.34 -8.27
C ASN A 9 12.65 -7.72 -7.68
N ALA A 10 11.92 -7.71 -6.56
CA ALA A 10 11.46 -8.92 -5.88
C ALA A 10 10.24 -9.58 -6.57
N SER A 11 9.64 -8.92 -7.56
CA SER A 11 8.52 -9.43 -8.35
C SER A 11 7.30 -9.84 -7.51
N GLY A 12 7.05 -9.12 -6.39
CA GLY A 12 5.94 -9.39 -5.46
C GLY A 12 6.16 -10.56 -4.50
N GLU A 13 7.31 -11.23 -4.55
CA GLU A 13 7.58 -12.41 -3.71
C GLU A 13 8.41 -12.02 -2.48
N VAL A 14 7.84 -12.25 -1.28
CA VAL A 14 8.49 -11.91 0.00
C VAL A 14 9.85 -12.61 0.17
N SER A 15 9.98 -13.86 -0.27
CA SER A 15 11.25 -14.60 -0.23
C SER A 15 12.35 -13.94 -1.07
N ASN A 16 11.97 -13.32 -2.19
CA ASN A 16 12.90 -12.57 -3.02
C ASN A 16 13.31 -11.26 -2.34
N CYS A 17 12.42 -10.59 -1.61
CA CYS A 17 12.77 -9.40 -0.81
C CYS A 17 13.92 -9.72 0.14
N VAL A 18 13.80 -10.80 0.92
CA VAL A 18 14.85 -11.24 1.87
C VAL A 18 16.16 -11.53 1.14
N THR A 19 16.10 -12.21 -0.01
CA THR A 19 17.30 -12.57 -0.79
C THR A 19 18.02 -11.32 -1.32
N VAL A 20 17.29 -10.38 -1.89
CA VAL A 20 17.84 -9.13 -2.44
C VAL A 20 18.44 -8.27 -1.33
N ILE A 21 17.72 -8.10 -0.22
CA ILE A 21 18.20 -7.30 0.91
C ILE A 21 19.48 -7.90 1.51
N ASN A 22 19.55 -9.21 1.68
CA ASN A 22 20.77 -9.87 2.17
C ASN A 22 21.96 -9.68 1.21
N ALA A 23 21.73 -9.59 -0.09
CA ALA A 23 22.78 -9.26 -1.06
C ALA A 23 23.29 -7.83 -0.84
N PHE A 24 22.41 -6.84 -0.73
CA PHE A 24 22.79 -5.44 -0.45
C PHE A 24 23.54 -5.30 0.87
N VAL A 25 23.11 -5.99 1.94
CA VAL A 25 23.82 -6.01 3.23
C VAL A 25 25.22 -6.61 3.06
N SER A 26 25.36 -7.69 2.27
CA SER A 26 26.67 -8.35 2.03
C SER A 26 27.61 -7.49 1.17
N GLU A 27 27.07 -6.61 0.34
CA GLU A 27 27.81 -5.66 -0.51
C GLU A 27 28.17 -4.37 0.23
N ASP A 28 27.70 -4.21 1.49
CA ASP A 28 27.95 -3.04 2.33
C ASP A 28 27.54 -1.72 1.66
N VAL A 29 26.33 -1.69 1.12
CA VAL A 29 25.80 -0.49 0.45
C VAL A 29 25.62 0.65 1.46
N ASP A 30 25.77 1.91 1.01
CA ASP A 30 25.69 3.07 1.88
C ASP A 30 24.26 3.40 2.37
N LEU A 31 23.23 2.97 1.63
CA LEU A 31 21.81 3.18 1.94
C LEU A 31 20.92 2.19 1.18
N ILE A 32 19.86 1.72 1.81
CA ILE A 32 18.83 0.89 1.18
C ILE A 32 17.56 1.71 1.02
N LEU A 33 17.06 1.80 -0.23
CA LEU A 33 15.71 2.30 -0.53
C LEU A 33 14.75 1.10 -0.60
N ALA A 34 13.91 0.98 0.43
CA ALA A 34 12.94 -0.11 0.57
C ALA A 34 11.58 0.33 0.02
N ASN A 35 11.27 -0.09 -1.21
CA ASN A 35 9.99 0.23 -1.85
C ASN A 35 8.95 -0.85 -1.56
N SER A 36 8.01 -0.58 -0.72
CA SER A 36 6.89 -1.34 -0.16
C SER A 36 7.12 -1.88 1.25
N THR A 37 6.01 -2.16 1.96
CA THR A 37 6.01 -2.71 3.32
C THR A 37 6.80 -4.02 3.44
N PRO A 38 6.64 -5.04 2.58
CA PRO A 38 7.42 -6.27 2.71
C PRO A 38 8.93 -6.08 2.53
N VAL A 39 9.34 -5.14 1.66
CA VAL A 39 10.76 -4.81 1.46
C VAL A 39 11.32 -4.08 2.67
N LEU A 40 10.57 -3.14 3.25
CA LEU A 40 10.95 -2.45 4.48
C LEU A 40 11.14 -3.45 5.63
N GLN A 41 10.20 -4.38 5.82
CA GLN A 41 10.30 -5.43 6.84
C GLN A 41 11.53 -6.30 6.66
N ALA A 42 11.83 -6.71 5.43
CA ALA A 42 13.03 -7.47 5.11
C ALA A 42 14.31 -6.69 5.44
N ALA A 43 14.36 -5.39 5.08
CA ALA A 43 15.52 -4.54 5.32
C ALA A 43 15.74 -4.28 6.81
N ALA A 44 14.71 -3.90 7.55
CA ALA A 44 14.78 -3.65 8.98
C ALA A 44 15.18 -4.91 9.79
N SER A 45 14.83 -6.11 9.27
CA SER A 45 15.21 -7.38 9.90
C SER A 45 16.65 -7.80 9.57
N ALA A 46 17.22 -7.33 8.47
CA ALA A 46 18.52 -7.78 7.97
C ALA A 46 19.70 -6.91 8.44
N THR A 47 19.44 -5.65 8.79
CA THR A 47 20.49 -4.71 9.22
C THR A 47 19.99 -3.72 10.25
N ASP A 48 20.85 -3.39 11.21
CA ASP A 48 20.67 -2.31 12.19
C ASP A 48 21.67 -1.16 12.00
N SER A 49 22.53 -1.25 11.00
CA SER A 49 23.63 -0.31 10.73
C SER A 49 23.53 0.43 9.42
N ILE A 50 23.09 -0.25 8.35
CA ILE A 50 22.89 0.41 7.05
C ILE A 50 21.60 1.24 7.12
N PRO A 51 21.61 2.53 6.79
CA PRO A 51 20.42 3.36 6.72
C PRO A 51 19.37 2.77 5.75
N VAL A 52 18.11 2.70 6.20
CA VAL A 52 16.99 2.20 5.41
C VAL A 52 15.93 3.29 5.28
N LEU A 53 15.66 3.74 4.06
CA LEU A 53 14.55 4.63 3.76
C LEU A 53 13.42 3.86 3.09
N GLY A 54 12.29 3.74 3.78
CA GLY A 54 11.06 3.19 3.20
C GLY A 54 10.39 4.19 2.26
N THR A 55 9.79 3.69 1.20
CA THR A 55 8.85 4.44 0.35
C THR A 55 7.72 3.52 -0.06
N SER A 56 6.55 4.08 -0.37
CA SER A 56 5.34 3.25 -0.60
C SER A 56 5.06 2.28 0.55
N VAL A 57 5.20 2.79 1.77
CA VAL A 57 4.92 2.08 3.03
C VAL A 57 3.72 2.76 3.68
N THR A 58 2.63 2.04 3.85
CA THR A 58 1.37 2.64 4.32
C THR A 58 1.43 3.03 5.79
N ASP A 59 1.86 2.11 6.65
CA ASP A 59 1.90 2.33 8.11
C ASP A 59 3.17 1.73 8.70
N TYR A 60 4.03 2.59 9.22
CA TYR A 60 5.32 2.19 9.81
C TYR A 60 5.17 1.44 11.13
N PRO A 61 4.26 1.84 12.06
CA PRO A 61 4.00 1.06 13.25
C PRO A 61 3.60 -0.39 12.96
N ALA A 62 2.66 -0.62 12.06
CA ALA A 62 2.24 -1.96 11.67
C ALA A 62 3.34 -2.74 10.92
N ALA A 63 4.13 -2.04 10.08
CA ALA A 63 5.22 -2.64 9.33
C ALA A 63 6.37 -3.13 10.22
N LEU A 64 6.68 -2.38 11.29
CA LEU A 64 7.85 -2.59 12.15
C LEU A 64 7.50 -3.09 13.56
N ASP A 65 6.22 -3.39 13.81
CA ASP A 65 5.71 -3.84 15.12
C ASP A 65 6.08 -2.87 16.27
N LEU A 66 5.84 -1.55 16.04
CA LEU A 66 6.16 -0.51 17.01
C LEU A 66 5.00 -0.30 17.98
N GLU A 67 5.25 -0.42 19.28
CA GLU A 67 4.26 -0.20 20.33
C GLU A 67 3.92 1.29 20.52
N GLU A 68 4.90 2.18 20.31
CA GLU A 68 4.74 3.62 20.43
C GLU A 68 5.08 4.33 19.12
N TRP A 69 4.28 5.33 18.76
CA TRP A 69 4.48 6.10 17.54
C TRP A 69 4.43 7.60 17.80
N ASN A 70 5.50 8.27 17.42
CA ASN A 70 5.65 9.73 17.51
C ASN A 70 6.02 10.38 16.15
N GLY A 71 5.87 9.63 15.06
CA GLY A 71 6.29 10.07 13.73
C GLY A 71 7.72 9.65 13.34
N VAL A 72 8.45 9.01 14.23
CA VAL A 72 9.85 8.56 14.01
C VAL A 72 9.92 7.06 14.17
N ALA A 73 10.42 6.34 13.18
CA ALA A 73 10.61 4.89 13.28
C ALA A 73 11.79 4.52 14.19
N GLY A 74 12.81 5.36 14.23
CA GLY A 74 13.99 5.17 15.07
C GLY A 74 15.01 4.19 14.49
N ASN A 75 16.04 3.88 15.27
CA ASN A 75 17.17 3.05 14.83
C ASN A 75 17.77 3.55 13.50
N ASN A 76 17.90 2.66 12.53
CA ASN A 76 18.43 2.96 11.21
C ASN A 76 17.32 3.11 10.14
N VAL A 77 16.07 3.35 10.52
CA VAL A 77 14.92 3.38 9.62
C VAL A 77 14.18 4.72 9.64
N SER A 78 13.85 5.23 8.48
CA SER A 78 12.91 6.32 8.26
C SER A 78 12.28 6.18 6.86
N GLY A 79 11.71 7.24 6.31
CA GLY A 79 11.20 7.27 4.94
C GLY A 79 9.91 8.02 4.75
N THR A 80 9.11 7.57 3.80
CA THR A 80 7.84 8.20 3.45
C THR A 80 6.68 7.22 3.54
N SER A 81 5.51 7.72 3.99
CA SER A 81 4.26 6.95 4.05
C SER A 81 3.37 7.29 2.86
N ASP A 82 2.79 6.25 2.26
CA ASP A 82 1.80 6.35 1.19
C ASP A 82 0.36 6.18 1.69
N CYS A 83 0.14 6.33 3.00
CA CYS A 83 -1.20 6.19 3.56
C CYS A 83 -2.17 7.18 2.89
N ALA A 84 -3.11 6.63 2.13
CA ALA A 84 -4.15 7.38 1.45
C ALA A 84 -5.17 7.93 2.46
N PRO A 85 -6.04 8.88 2.07
CA PRO A 85 -7.06 9.44 2.95
C PRO A 85 -8.23 8.47 3.14
N LEU A 86 -8.04 7.44 3.97
CA LEU A 86 -8.93 6.29 4.13
C LEU A 86 -10.37 6.68 4.51
N GLN A 87 -10.54 7.67 5.41
CA GLN A 87 -11.88 8.17 5.74
C GLN A 87 -12.58 8.75 4.52
N GLN A 88 -11.88 9.54 3.70
CA GLN A 88 -12.46 10.09 2.47
C GLN A 88 -12.71 9.00 1.42
N GLN A 89 -11.95 7.92 1.43
CA GLN A 89 -12.24 6.76 0.58
C GLN A 89 -13.52 6.05 1.04
N ALA A 90 -13.77 5.93 2.35
CA ALA A 90 -15.04 5.41 2.87
C ALA A 90 -16.23 6.31 2.47
N GLU A 91 -16.08 7.63 2.58
CA GLU A 91 -17.07 8.61 2.09
C GLU A 91 -17.33 8.43 0.59
N MET A 92 -16.28 8.24 -0.22
CA MET A 92 -16.37 8.01 -1.66
C MET A 92 -17.13 6.73 -2.00
N ILE A 93 -16.93 5.63 -1.26
CA ILE A 93 -17.70 4.39 -1.44
C ILE A 93 -19.20 4.68 -1.29
N MET A 94 -19.59 5.36 -0.21
CA MET A 94 -21.00 5.69 0.08
C MET A 94 -21.58 6.69 -0.93
N GLU A 95 -20.77 7.62 -1.43
CA GLU A 95 -21.21 8.61 -2.42
C GLU A 95 -21.45 7.98 -3.79
N LEU A 96 -20.54 7.10 -4.24
CA LEU A 96 -20.61 6.49 -5.55
C LEU A 96 -21.62 5.33 -5.61
N ILE A 97 -21.78 4.57 -4.53
CA ILE A 97 -22.67 3.40 -4.49
C ILE A 97 -23.63 3.52 -3.29
N PRO A 98 -24.52 4.52 -3.28
CA PRO A 98 -25.35 4.86 -2.09
C PRO A 98 -26.38 3.77 -1.73
N ASP A 99 -26.73 2.91 -2.68
CA ASP A 99 -27.72 1.84 -2.49
C ASP A 99 -27.07 0.47 -2.19
N ALA A 100 -25.75 0.43 -2.00
CA ALA A 100 -25.05 -0.81 -1.65
C ALA A 100 -25.62 -1.44 -0.37
N LYS A 101 -25.86 -2.74 -0.42
CA LYS A 101 -26.29 -3.57 0.71
C LYS A 101 -25.15 -4.42 1.24
N GLU A 102 -24.24 -4.82 0.38
CA GLU A 102 -23.05 -5.59 0.69
C GLU A 102 -21.81 -4.94 0.07
N ILE A 103 -20.87 -4.55 0.94
CA ILE A 103 -19.54 -4.02 0.56
C ILE A 103 -18.51 -5.10 0.86
N GLY A 104 -17.81 -5.58 -0.15
CA GLY A 104 -16.69 -6.49 0.01
C GLY A 104 -15.38 -5.72 0.16
N ILE A 105 -14.53 -6.09 1.13
CA ILE A 105 -13.15 -5.62 1.20
C ILE A 105 -12.26 -6.78 0.79
N LEU A 106 -11.60 -6.66 -0.37
CA LEU A 106 -10.76 -7.70 -0.96
C LEU A 106 -9.29 -7.37 -0.75
N TYR A 107 -8.55 -8.21 -0.02
CA TYR A 107 -7.15 -7.92 0.29
C TYR A 107 -6.32 -9.16 0.64
N CYS A 108 -4.98 -9.03 0.58
CA CYS A 108 -4.03 -10.04 1.00
C CYS A 108 -3.89 -10.05 2.52
N SER A 109 -4.28 -11.14 3.16
CA SER A 109 -4.18 -11.29 4.62
C SER A 109 -2.75 -11.40 5.15
N ALA A 110 -1.77 -11.65 4.28
CA ALA A 110 -0.35 -11.66 4.62
C ALA A 110 0.28 -10.26 4.65
N GLU A 111 -0.42 -9.22 4.17
CA GLU A 111 0.08 -7.85 4.12
C GLU A 111 -0.44 -7.01 5.28
N PRO A 112 0.43 -6.56 6.23
CA PRO A 112 0.02 -5.74 7.38
C PRO A 112 -0.61 -4.40 6.97
N ASN A 113 -0.07 -3.76 5.91
CA ASN A 113 -0.62 -2.53 5.33
C ASN A 113 -2.08 -2.68 4.90
N SER A 114 -2.44 -3.80 4.31
CA SER A 114 -3.80 -4.07 3.83
C SER A 114 -4.77 -4.26 5.00
N ARG A 115 -4.35 -4.98 6.05
CA ARG A 115 -5.14 -5.15 7.28
C ARG A 115 -5.39 -3.81 7.98
N TYR A 116 -4.33 -3.01 8.16
CA TYR A 116 -4.42 -1.68 8.78
C TYR A 116 -5.46 -0.80 8.06
N GLN A 117 -5.40 -0.74 6.74
CA GLN A 117 -6.34 0.05 5.95
C GLN A 117 -7.77 -0.52 6.05
N THR A 118 -7.92 -1.85 6.01
CA THR A 118 -9.22 -2.52 6.15
C THR A 118 -9.91 -2.15 7.46
N ASP A 119 -9.18 -2.17 8.58
CA ASP A 119 -9.72 -1.83 9.89
C ASP A 119 -10.20 -0.37 9.94
N ILE A 120 -9.45 0.57 9.35
CA ILE A 120 -9.83 1.98 9.26
C ILE A 120 -11.04 2.19 8.34
N ILE A 121 -11.07 1.54 7.16
CA ILE A 121 -12.22 1.65 6.25
C ILE A 121 -13.50 1.13 6.93
N LYS A 122 -13.44 0.01 7.64
CA LYS A 122 -14.59 -0.55 8.37
C LYS A 122 -15.08 0.40 9.46
N SER A 123 -14.16 0.91 10.30
CA SER A 123 -14.52 1.87 11.34
C SER A 123 -15.06 3.17 10.75
N SER A 124 -14.48 3.67 9.66
CA SER A 124 -14.98 4.89 8.99
C SER A 124 -16.37 4.70 8.40
N LEU A 125 -16.65 3.57 7.75
CA LEU A 125 -17.99 3.26 7.23
C LEU A 125 -19.01 3.18 8.37
N GLU A 126 -18.67 2.57 9.52
CA GLU A 126 -19.51 2.52 10.70
C GLU A 126 -19.78 3.91 11.28
N GLU A 127 -18.75 4.74 11.46
CA GLU A 127 -18.84 6.13 11.94
C GLU A 127 -19.69 7.01 11.02
N LEU A 128 -19.62 6.80 9.72
CA LEU A 128 -20.42 7.50 8.70
C LEU A 128 -21.89 7.01 8.66
N GLY A 129 -22.22 5.97 9.43
CA GLY A 129 -23.58 5.40 9.47
C GLY A 129 -23.94 4.58 8.23
N CYS A 130 -22.96 3.94 7.59
CA CYS A 130 -23.19 3.02 6.48
C CYS A 130 -24.12 1.90 6.92
N SER A 131 -25.19 1.65 6.14
CA SER A 131 -26.17 0.61 6.43
C SER A 131 -25.86 -0.72 5.72
N ALA A 132 -24.86 -0.75 4.83
CA ALA A 132 -24.44 -1.94 4.14
C ALA A 132 -23.73 -2.92 5.10
N GLU A 133 -23.86 -4.21 4.81
CA GLU A 133 -23.05 -5.24 5.45
C GLU A 133 -21.63 -5.18 4.86
N VAL A 134 -20.61 -5.02 5.71
CA VAL A 134 -19.20 -4.99 5.27
C VAL A 134 -18.55 -6.34 5.53
N LYS A 135 -18.10 -7.01 4.46
CA LYS A 135 -17.48 -8.35 4.52
C LYS A 135 -16.05 -8.32 4.03
N GLU A 136 -15.18 -9.05 4.71
CA GLU A 136 -13.80 -9.25 4.28
C GLU A 136 -13.67 -10.49 3.40
N TYR A 137 -12.99 -10.32 2.27
CA TYR A 137 -12.62 -11.38 1.34
C TYR A 137 -11.11 -11.41 1.25
N THR A 138 -10.50 -12.40 1.93
CA THR A 138 -9.06 -12.45 2.07
C THR A 138 -8.45 -13.58 1.25
N PHE A 139 -7.41 -13.25 0.52
CA PHE A 139 -6.52 -14.21 -0.12
C PHE A 139 -5.15 -14.18 0.56
N THR A 140 -4.33 -15.20 0.33
CA THR A 140 -3.00 -15.34 0.94
C THR A 140 -1.87 -15.11 -0.05
N GLY A 141 -2.17 -15.12 -1.33
CA GLY A 141 -1.22 -14.93 -2.41
C GLY A 141 -1.89 -15.03 -3.78
N THR A 142 -1.08 -15.16 -4.82
CA THR A 142 -1.55 -15.17 -6.21
C THR A 142 -2.41 -16.41 -6.54
N ASP A 143 -2.20 -17.53 -5.82
CA ASP A 143 -2.83 -18.80 -6.14
C ASP A 143 -4.34 -18.85 -5.82
N ASP A 144 -4.78 -18.10 -4.81
CA ASP A 144 -6.18 -18.12 -4.33
C ASP A 144 -6.98 -16.83 -4.67
N ILE A 145 -6.32 -15.78 -5.14
CA ILE A 145 -6.95 -14.48 -5.44
C ILE A 145 -8.13 -14.60 -6.43
N ALA A 146 -8.01 -15.43 -7.47
CA ALA A 146 -9.08 -15.60 -8.46
C ALA A 146 -10.36 -16.17 -7.85
N ALA A 147 -10.23 -17.21 -7.01
CA ALA A 147 -11.36 -17.85 -6.35
C ALA A 147 -12.04 -16.93 -5.34
N VAL A 148 -11.22 -16.20 -4.56
CA VAL A 148 -11.74 -15.24 -3.57
C VAL A 148 -12.42 -14.05 -4.25
N THR A 149 -11.82 -13.50 -5.32
CA THR A 149 -12.42 -12.42 -6.11
C THR A 149 -13.75 -12.85 -6.73
N THR A 150 -13.84 -14.08 -7.28
CA THR A 150 -15.08 -14.62 -7.83
C THR A 150 -16.17 -14.67 -6.74
N THR A 151 -15.81 -15.17 -5.56
CA THR A 151 -16.75 -15.24 -4.43
C THR A 151 -17.21 -13.85 -3.99
N ALA A 152 -16.31 -12.87 -3.95
CA ALA A 152 -16.67 -11.48 -3.63
C ALA A 152 -17.61 -10.89 -4.68
N ALA A 153 -17.31 -11.09 -5.97
CA ALA A 153 -18.13 -10.57 -7.08
C ALA A 153 -19.54 -11.21 -7.15
N GLU A 154 -19.70 -12.44 -6.67
CA GLU A 154 -21.01 -13.10 -6.60
C GLU A 154 -21.90 -12.59 -5.45
N ASN A 155 -21.33 -11.94 -4.44
CA ASN A 155 -22.02 -11.62 -3.19
C ASN A 155 -22.07 -10.11 -2.86
N CYS A 156 -21.29 -9.27 -3.54
CA CYS A 156 -21.17 -7.85 -3.17
C CYS A 156 -21.73 -6.93 -4.24
N ASP A 157 -22.28 -5.80 -3.83
CA ASP A 157 -22.71 -4.71 -4.71
C ASP A 157 -21.53 -3.83 -5.12
N VAL A 158 -20.47 -3.80 -4.32
CA VAL A 158 -19.22 -3.09 -4.58
C VAL A 158 -18.07 -3.79 -3.85
N ILE A 159 -16.89 -3.77 -4.45
CA ILE A 159 -15.65 -4.27 -3.84
C ILE A 159 -14.72 -3.09 -3.61
N TYR A 160 -14.18 -2.97 -2.39
CA TYR A 160 -13.07 -2.08 -2.07
C TYR A 160 -11.77 -2.88 -1.99
N ILE A 161 -10.72 -2.37 -2.60
CA ILE A 161 -9.36 -2.94 -2.54
C ILE A 161 -8.43 -1.88 -1.95
N PRO A 162 -7.84 -2.09 -0.76
CA PRO A 162 -6.87 -1.16 -0.18
C PRO A 162 -5.59 -1.06 -1.03
N THR A 163 -4.63 -0.27 -0.60
CA THR A 163 -3.27 -0.32 -1.16
C THR A 163 -2.64 -1.66 -0.79
N ASP A 164 -2.68 -2.61 -1.73
CA ASP A 164 -2.32 -4.02 -1.58
C ASP A 164 -1.40 -4.45 -2.72
N ASN A 165 -0.18 -4.89 -2.39
CA ASN A 165 0.83 -5.20 -3.42
C ASN A 165 0.46 -6.43 -4.25
N THR A 166 -0.15 -7.43 -3.62
CA THR A 166 -0.58 -8.65 -4.31
C THR A 166 -1.77 -8.37 -5.22
N ALA A 167 -2.75 -7.60 -4.76
CA ALA A 167 -3.87 -7.16 -5.60
C ALA A 167 -3.39 -6.30 -6.77
N ALA A 168 -2.47 -5.36 -6.54
CA ALA A 168 -1.90 -4.51 -7.59
C ALA A 168 -1.22 -5.34 -8.69
N SER A 169 -0.45 -6.36 -8.31
CA SER A 169 0.21 -7.26 -9.25
C SER A 169 -0.77 -8.16 -10.03
N ASN A 170 -2.02 -8.29 -9.56
CA ASN A 170 -3.07 -9.12 -10.15
C ASN A 170 -4.32 -8.32 -10.57
N ALA A 171 -4.19 -6.99 -10.74
CA ALA A 171 -5.33 -6.12 -11.01
C ALA A 171 -6.09 -6.49 -12.30
N GLU A 172 -5.38 -6.91 -13.36
CA GLU A 172 -6.00 -7.38 -14.60
C GLU A 172 -6.85 -8.65 -14.38
N LEU A 173 -6.37 -9.58 -13.56
CA LEU A 173 -7.14 -10.78 -13.19
C LEU A 173 -8.41 -10.42 -12.42
N ILE A 174 -8.33 -9.48 -11.48
CA ILE A 174 -9.48 -8.98 -10.73
C ILE A 174 -10.49 -8.32 -11.69
N ASN A 175 -10.00 -7.49 -12.62
CA ASN A 175 -10.85 -6.86 -13.63
C ASN A 175 -11.61 -7.88 -14.46
N ASN A 176 -10.92 -8.92 -14.94
CA ASN A 176 -11.51 -9.98 -15.76
C ASN A 176 -12.61 -10.77 -15.04
N ILE A 177 -12.71 -10.65 -13.73
CA ILE A 177 -13.77 -11.27 -12.89
C ILE A 177 -14.87 -10.25 -12.58
N CYS A 178 -14.51 -9.07 -12.09
CA CYS A 178 -15.47 -8.08 -11.58
C CYS A 178 -16.24 -7.37 -12.71
N GLU A 179 -15.57 -7.02 -13.81
CA GLU A 179 -16.19 -6.31 -14.93
C GLU A 179 -17.33 -7.12 -15.58
N PRO A 180 -17.15 -8.42 -15.97
CA PRO A 180 -18.26 -9.23 -16.49
C PRO A 180 -19.37 -9.50 -15.47
N ALA A 181 -19.04 -9.48 -14.16
CA ALA A 181 -20.03 -9.62 -13.10
C ALA A 181 -20.83 -8.33 -12.86
N GLY A 182 -20.40 -7.20 -13.43
CA GLY A 182 -21.03 -5.88 -13.23
C GLY A 182 -20.83 -5.34 -11.81
N VAL A 183 -19.77 -5.76 -11.11
CA VAL A 183 -19.47 -5.32 -9.74
C VAL A 183 -18.39 -4.24 -9.79
N PRO A 184 -18.70 -2.99 -9.41
CA PRO A 184 -17.73 -1.91 -9.39
C PRO A 184 -16.65 -2.14 -8.33
N VAL A 185 -15.41 -1.76 -8.68
CA VAL A 185 -14.26 -1.84 -7.76
C VAL A 185 -13.80 -0.42 -7.43
N ILE A 186 -13.73 -0.08 -6.14
CA ILE A 186 -13.16 1.16 -5.61
C ILE A 186 -11.82 0.84 -4.98
N CYS A 187 -10.80 1.64 -5.25
CA CYS A 187 -9.42 1.29 -4.96
C CYS A 187 -8.75 2.27 -3.99
N GLY A 188 -7.82 1.75 -3.20
CA GLY A 188 -6.99 2.52 -2.28
C GLY A 188 -5.90 3.33 -2.98
N GLU A 189 -5.47 2.92 -4.20
CA GLU A 189 -4.41 3.59 -4.91
C GLU A 189 -4.61 3.56 -6.44
N LYS A 190 -3.80 4.37 -7.16
CA LYS A 190 -3.98 4.62 -8.58
C LYS A 190 -3.70 3.39 -9.46
N GLY A 191 -2.67 2.60 -9.17
CA GLY A 191 -2.27 1.48 -10.03
C GLY A 191 -3.33 0.37 -10.05
N VAL A 192 -3.87 0.00 -8.88
CA VAL A 192 -5.01 -0.92 -8.77
C VAL A 192 -6.23 -0.33 -9.48
N CYS A 193 -6.51 0.97 -9.32
CA CYS A 193 -7.63 1.64 -9.97
C CYS A 193 -7.51 1.59 -11.50
N GLU A 194 -6.34 1.89 -12.06
CA GLU A 194 -6.10 1.79 -13.51
C GLU A 194 -6.27 0.35 -14.02
N GLY A 195 -5.90 -0.64 -13.20
CA GLY A 195 -6.00 -2.06 -13.56
C GLY A 195 -7.41 -2.64 -13.48
N CYS A 196 -8.19 -2.32 -12.43
CA CYS A 196 -9.51 -2.93 -12.20
C CYS A 196 -10.57 -2.00 -11.60
N GLY A 197 -10.22 -0.79 -11.18
CA GLY A 197 -11.12 0.08 -10.44
C GLY A 197 -11.91 1.06 -11.30
N ILE A 198 -12.96 1.62 -10.70
CA ILE A 198 -13.71 2.74 -11.27
C ILE A 198 -13.17 4.08 -10.77
N ALA A 199 -12.80 4.16 -9.49
CA ALA A 199 -12.33 5.39 -8.84
C ALA A 199 -11.39 5.12 -7.66
N THR A 200 -10.57 6.14 -7.35
CA THR A 200 -9.73 6.20 -6.15
C THR A 200 -9.47 7.65 -5.72
N LEU A 201 -9.25 7.82 -4.41
CA LEU A 201 -8.56 8.96 -3.82
C LEU A 201 -7.15 8.51 -3.44
N THR A 202 -6.14 9.00 -4.13
CA THR A 202 -4.76 8.52 -4.01
C THR A 202 -3.79 9.67 -3.73
N ILE A 203 -2.56 9.34 -3.43
CA ILE A 203 -1.44 10.29 -3.32
C ILE A 203 -0.65 10.34 -4.64
N ASP A 204 0.26 11.30 -4.74
CA ASP A 204 1.22 11.36 -5.85
C ASP A 204 2.50 10.57 -5.50
N TYR A 205 2.64 9.39 -6.06
CA TYR A 205 3.83 8.54 -5.85
C TYR A 205 5.12 9.15 -6.42
N TYR A 206 5.02 10.04 -7.43
CA TYR A 206 6.18 10.76 -7.92
C TYR A 206 6.67 11.79 -6.89
N GLU A 207 5.74 12.56 -6.30
CA GLU A 207 6.04 13.48 -5.20
C GLU A 207 6.63 12.71 -4.00
N LEU A 208 6.04 11.57 -3.65
CA LEU A 208 6.53 10.71 -2.58
C LEU A 208 7.97 10.26 -2.82
N GLY A 209 8.28 9.84 -4.05
CA GLY A 209 9.64 9.45 -4.46
C GLY A 209 10.64 10.61 -4.41
N GLN A 210 10.21 11.84 -4.76
CA GLN A 210 11.06 13.03 -4.63
C GLN A 210 11.39 13.32 -3.16
N ILE A 211 10.40 13.28 -2.27
CA ILE A 211 10.59 13.45 -0.83
C ILE A 211 11.57 12.39 -0.28
N THR A 212 11.39 11.13 -0.66
CA THR A 212 12.30 10.05 -0.24
C THR A 212 13.72 10.28 -0.75
N GLY A 213 13.86 10.78 -1.99
CA GLY A 213 15.15 11.13 -2.59
C GLY A 213 15.87 12.27 -1.86
N GLU A 214 15.14 13.32 -1.43
CA GLU A 214 15.68 14.39 -0.58
C GLU A 214 16.17 13.84 0.76
N MET A 215 15.37 12.99 1.42
CA MET A 215 15.77 12.33 2.67
C MET A 215 17.04 11.48 2.49
N ALA A 216 17.17 10.79 1.34
CA ALA A 216 18.36 10.00 1.04
C ALA A 216 19.61 10.87 0.90
N VAL A 217 19.50 12.04 0.28
CA VAL A 217 20.61 13.00 0.18
C VAL A 217 21.03 13.48 1.56
N ASP A 218 20.08 13.90 2.40
CA ASP A 218 20.36 14.39 3.75
C ASP A 218 21.10 13.33 4.61
N VAL A 219 20.71 12.07 4.49
CA VAL A 219 21.38 10.95 5.19
C VAL A 219 22.78 10.69 4.64
N LEU A 220 22.94 10.61 3.30
CA LEU A 220 24.22 10.30 2.66
C LEU A 220 25.25 11.43 2.78
N GLU A 221 24.81 12.68 2.88
CA GLU A 221 25.68 13.84 3.11
C GLU A 221 26.01 14.05 4.59
N GLY A 222 25.32 13.32 5.49
CA GLY A 222 25.48 13.42 6.94
C GLY A 222 24.83 14.66 7.55
N ASP A 223 23.88 15.27 6.82
CA ASP A 223 23.14 16.44 7.27
C ASP A 223 21.98 16.07 8.21
N ALA A 224 21.54 14.78 8.19
CA ALA A 224 20.50 14.28 9.07
C ALA A 224 20.86 12.92 9.70
N ASP A 225 20.43 12.76 10.95
CA ASP A 225 20.47 11.48 11.67
C ASP A 225 19.16 10.72 11.39
N ILE A 226 19.27 9.62 10.67
CA ILE A 226 18.12 8.80 10.29
C ILE A 226 17.31 8.32 11.50
N SER A 227 17.95 8.08 12.64
CA SER A 227 17.29 7.63 13.86
C SER A 227 16.35 8.66 14.49
N GLN A 228 16.49 9.93 14.10
CA GLN A 228 15.66 11.05 14.54
C GLN A 228 14.81 11.63 13.41
N MET A 229 14.96 11.08 12.20
CA MET A 229 14.26 11.58 11.02
C MET A 229 12.80 11.13 11.05
N ALA A 230 11.88 12.11 10.99
CA ALA A 230 10.45 11.82 10.94
C ALA A 230 10.07 11.21 9.59
N VAL A 231 9.14 10.25 9.62
CA VAL A 231 8.47 9.75 8.42
C VAL A 231 7.64 10.88 7.80
N ARG A 232 7.81 11.10 6.51
CA ARG A 232 7.12 12.16 5.75
C ARG A 232 5.99 11.58 4.90
N GLN A 233 5.12 12.43 4.39
CA GLN A 233 3.99 12.07 3.54
C GLN A 233 3.90 13.04 2.36
N ALA A 234 3.28 12.60 1.25
CA ALA A 234 2.88 13.51 0.17
C ALA A 234 1.72 14.38 0.65
N GLU A 235 1.75 15.68 0.28
CA GLU A 235 0.76 16.65 0.77
C GLU A 235 -0.55 16.60 -0.02
N GLN A 236 -0.51 16.16 -1.29
CA GLN A 236 -1.64 16.27 -2.19
C GLN A 236 -2.38 14.95 -2.39
N VAL A 237 -3.69 15.01 -2.14
CA VAL A 237 -4.63 13.95 -2.53
C VAL A 237 -5.09 14.18 -3.96
N LYS A 238 -5.04 13.14 -4.79
CA LYS A 238 -5.50 13.13 -6.18
C LYS A 238 -6.75 12.28 -6.34
N LYS A 239 -7.72 12.81 -7.09
CA LYS A 239 -8.90 12.06 -7.54
C LYS A 239 -8.57 11.41 -8.87
N CYS A 240 -8.68 10.10 -8.97
CA CYS A 240 -8.53 9.36 -10.20
C CYS A 240 -9.78 8.51 -10.46
N TYR A 241 -10.15 8.38 -11.72
CA TYR A 241 -11.26 7.52 -12.15
C TYR A 241 -11.00 7.00 -13.56
N VAL A 242 -11.62 5.89 -13.90
CA VAL A 242 -11.51 5.22 -15.19
C VAL A 242 -12.85 5.37 -15.92
N PRO A 243 -12.98 6.33 -16.88
CA PRO A 243 -14.25 6.65 -17.50
C PRO A 243 -14.93 5.44 -18.16
N GLU A 244 -14.13 4.56 -18.78
CA GLU A 244 -14.61 3.39 -19.51
C GLU A 244 -15.30 2.36 -18.63
N ARG A 245 -15.05 2.40 -17.31
CA ARG A 245 -15.65 1.51 -16.29
C ARG A 245 -16.74 2.20 -15.46
N CYS A 246 -17.02 3.48 -15.73
CA CYS A 246 -18.07 4.23 -15.04
C CYS A 246 -19.42 4.23 -15.79
N GLU A 247 -19.50 3.62 -16.99
CA GLU A 247 -20.69 3.50 -17.81
C GLU A 247 -21.47 2.21 -17.50
#